data_99a34f0eb5dcfecdb91e1c3f45dbc0a8
#
_entry.id   99a34f0eb5dcfecdb91e1c3f45dbc0a8
#
_cell.length_a   1.000
_cell.length_b   1.000
_cell.length_c   1.000
_cell.angle_alpha   90.00
_cell.angle_beta   90.00
_cell.angle_gamma   90.00
#
_symmetry.space_group_name_H-M   'P 1'
#
loop_
_entity.id
_entity.type
_entity.pdbx_description
1 polymer ?
#
loop_
_entity_poly.entity_id
_entity_poly.type
_entity_poly.pdbx_seq_one_letter_code
_entity_poly.pdbx_strand_id
1 'polypeptide(L)'
;MAAALRRRGFDAVCCTTRAEAAAHVMTLAEGAATVGQGGSVTLKELGLPEALAAVGKAPVRKADVDLFLLSANALTEDGRLVNIDGNGNRVAASINGPRRVCYVVGRNKIVAGGVDDAIARIKRCACPPNCRRLGKKTPCAATGVCADCDSPDRICKVTVVFDRKPTGVACEVVLVDEDLGY
;
A
#
# COMPACT_ATOMS: atom_id res chain seq x y z
N MET A 1 15.25 5.04 6.57
CA MET A 1 13.90 4.47 6.54
C MET A 1 13.87 3.00 6.98
N ALA A 2 14.61 2.07 6.35
CA ALA A 2 14.57 0.65 6.73
C ALA A 2 14.85 0.38 8.22
N ALA A 3 15.80 1.08 8.83
CA ALA A 3 16.07 0.96 10.28
C ALA A 3 14.86 1.38 11.14
N ALA A 4 14.11 2.40 10.71
CA ALA A 4 12.91 2.84 11.42
C ALA A 4 11.80 1.77 11.37
N LEU A 5 11.57 1.16 10.21
CA LEU A 5 10.63 0.05 10.03
C LEU A 5 11.01 -1.16 10.90
N ARG A 6 12.29 -1.55 10.90
CA ARG A 6 12.78 -2.68 11.70
C ARG A 6 12.59 -2.45 13.20
N ARG A 7 12.81 -1.24 13.71
CA ARG A 7 12.51 -0.89 15.12
C ARG A 7 11.02 -1.05 15.46
N ARG A 8 10.13 -0.98 14.48
CA ARG A 8 8.69 -1.22 14.62
C ARG A 8 8.27 -2.66 14.33
N GLY A 9 9.24 -3.55 14.10
CA GLY A 9 9.03 -4.98 13.93
C GLY A 9 8.70 -5.41 12.50
N PHE A 10 8.70 -4.49 11.52
CA PHE A 10 8.57 -4.85 10.12
C PHE A 10 9.90 -5.37 9.57
N ASP A 11 9.84 -6.36 8.69
CA ASP A 11 10.94 -6.63 7.79
C ASP A 11 11.03 -5.50 6.75
N ALA A 12 12.24 -5.15 6.34
CA ALA A 12 12.42 -4.06 5.38
C ALA A 12 13.54 -4.38 4.39
N VAL A 13 13.23 -4.25 3.11
CA VAL A 13 14.15 -4.39 1.98
C VAL A 13 14.21 -3.07 1.22
N CYS A 14 15.39 -2.70 0.77
CA CYS A 14 15.59 -1.52 -0.06
C CYS A 14 15.96 -1.95 -1.47
N CYS A 15 15.26 -1.44 -2.46
CA CYS A 15 15.50 -1.64 -3.88
C CYS A 15 15.80 -0.28 -4.52
N THR A 16 16.81 -0.23 -5.35
CA THR A 16 17.16 0.99 -6.08
C THR A 16 16.16 1.26 -7.21
N THR A 17 15.68 0.20 -7.86
CA THR A 17 14.80 0.29 -9.01
C THR A 17 13.49 -0.48 -8.81
N ARG A 18 12.47 -0.10 -9.59
CA ARG A 18 11.21 -0.86 -9.68
C ARG A 18 11.41 -2.27 -10.17
N ALA A 19 12.40 -2.52 -11.03
CA ALA A 19 12.70 -3.85 -11.55
C ALA A 19 13.23 -4.77 -10.43
N GLU A 20 14.13 -4.28 -9.57
CA GLU A 20 14.60 -5.01 -8.40
C GLU A 20 13.45 -5.32 -7.43
N ALA A 21 12.57 -4.35 -7.19
CA ALA A 21 11.41 -4.54 -6.32
C ALA A 21 10.43 -5.58 -6.90
N ALA A 22 10.18 -5.54 -8.20
CA ALA A 22 9.34 -6.53 -8.86
C ALA A 22 9.94 -7.94 -8.77
N ALA A 23 11.24 -8.10 -9.04
CA ALA A 23 11.94 -9.37 -8.92
C ALA A 23 11.87 -9.93 -7.49
N HIS A 24 12.10 -9.08 -6.48
CA HIS A 24 11.98 -9.46 -5.07
C HIS A 24 10.57 -9.96 -4.72
N VAL A 25 9.53 -9.25 -5.16
CA VAL A 25 8.13 -9.67 -4.92
C VAL A 25 7.80 -10.97 -5.63
N MET A 26 8.32 -11.18 -6.84
CA MET A 26 8.15 -12.45 -7.56
C MET A 26 8.80 -13.61 -6.81
N THR A 27 10.00 -13.42 -6.24
CA THR A 27 10.65 -14.45 -5.40
C THR A 27 9.80 -14.76 -4.15
N LEU A 28 9.21 -13.75 -3.49
CA LEU A 28 8.27 -13.99 -2.39
C LEU A 28 7.04 -14.80 -2.84
N ALA A 29 6.55 -14.52 -4.03
CA ALA A 29 5.39 -15.22 -4.60
C ALA A 29 5.69 -16.67 -4.96
N GLU A 30 6.94 -17.04 -5.32
CA GLU A 30 7.32 -18.43 -5.59
C GLU A 30 6.99 -19.35 -4.41
N GLY A 31 7.24 -18.91 -3.18
CA GLY A 31 6.95 -19.63 -1.95
C GLY A 31 5.50 -19.62 -1.49
N ALA A 32 4.60 -18.94 -2.21
CA ALA A 32 3.19 -18.82 -1.86
C ALA A 32 2.32 -19.65 -2.82
N ALA A 33 1.41 -20.47 -2.31
CA ALA A 33 0.43 -21.19 -3.13
C ALA A 33 -0.64 -20.22 -3.65
N THR A 34 -1.02 -19.23 -2.83
CA THR A 34 -2.07 -18.26 -3.16
C THR A 34 -1.56 -16.83 -2.96
N VAL A 35 -1.89 -15.95 -3.92
CA VAL A 35 -1.54 -14.53 -3.85
C VAL A 35 -2.79 -13.68 -3.88
N GLY A 36 -2.92 -12.77 -2.92
CA GLY A 36 -3.97 -11.75 -2.88
C GLY A 36 -3.41 -10.37 -3.14
N GLN A 37 -4.24 -9.46 -3.60
CA GLN A 37 -3.83 -8.07 -3.71
C GLN A 37 -4.94 -7.07 -3.43
N GLY A 38 -4.58 -5.95 -2.83
CA GLY A 38 -5.40 -4.75 -2.78
C GLY A 38 -5.32 -3.95 -4.09
N GLY A 39 -6.29 -3.06 -4.31
CA GLY A 39 -6.20 -2.11 -5.43
C GLY A 39 -5.01 -1.17 -5.22
N SER A 40 -4.02 -1.21 -6.11
CA SER A 40 -2.78 -0.42 -6.00
C SER A 40 -2.26 -0.01 -7.38
N VAL A 41 -2.05 1.28 -7.57
CA VAL A 41 -1.38 1.80 -8.77
C VAL A 41 0.10 1.42 -8.74
N THR A 42 0.75 1.47 -7.58
CA THR A 42 2.13 1.03 -7.39
C THR A 42 2.37 -0.38 -7.91
N LEU A 43 1.53 -1.36 -7.55
CA LEU A 43 1.70 -2.74 -8.00
C LEU A 43 1.50 -2.88 -9.52
N LYS A 44 0.61 -2.07 -10.10
CA LYS A 44 0.41 -2.02 -11.56
C LYS A 44 1.61 -1.43 -12.29
N GLU A 45 2.19 -0.36 -11.77
CA GLU A 45 3.39 0.27 -12.35
C GLU A 45 4.62 -0.64 -12.31
N LEU A 46 4.64 -1.62 -11.39
CA LEU A 46 5.64 -2.68 -11.35
C LEU A 46 5.31 -3.86 -12.29
N GLY A 47 4.15 -3.87 -12.96
CA GLY A 47 3.71 -4.98 -13.79
C GLY A 47 3.41 -6.27 -13.01
N LEU A 48 3.28 -6.20 -11.68
CA LEU A 48 3.14 -7.38 -10.81
C LEU A 48 1.87 -8.19 -11.08
N PRO A 49 0.68 -7.59 -11.33
CA PRO A 49 -0.51 -8.39 -11.61
C PRO A 49 -0.34 -9.30 -12.84
N GLU A 50 0.24 -8.77 -13.89
CA GLU A 50 0.48 -9.45 -15.16
C GLU A 50 1.59 -10.51 -15.01
N ALA A 51 2.69 -10.16 -14.34
CA ALA A 51 3.79 -11.08 -14.09
C ALA A 51 3.36 -12.28 -13.23
N LEU A 52 2.56 -12.06 -12.19
CA LEU A 52 2.01 -13.12 -11.35
C LEU A 52 1.03 -14.01 -12.12
N ALA A 53 0.19 -13.42 -12.96
CA ALA A 53 -0.73 -14.18 -13.80
C ALA A 53 0.02 -15.08 -14.80
N ALA A 54 1.12 -14.59 -15.37
CA ALA A 54 1.95 -15.36 -16.32
C ALA A 54 2.57 -16.63 -15.71
N VAL A 55 2.78 -16.64 -14.38
CA VAL A 55 3.27 -17.82 -13.65
C VAL A 55 2.17 -18.61 -12.93
N GLY A 56 0.91 -18.41 -13.34
CA GLY A 56 -0.25 -19.12 -12.78
C GLY A 56 -0.68 -18.67 -11.38
N LYS A 57 -0.20 -17.53 -10.92
CA LYS A 57 -0.50 -16.96 -9.58
C LYS A 57 -1.29 -15.65 -9.68
N ALA A 58 -2.26 -15.59 -10.60
CA ALA A 58 -3.11 -14.42 -10.75
C ALA A 58 -3.68 -13.96 -9.40
N PRO A 59 -3.44 -12.70 -8.98
CA PRO A 59 -3.83 -12.27 -7.64
C PRO A 59 -5.35 -12.20 -7.47
N VAL A 60 -5.84 -12.70 -6.35
CA VAL A 60 -7.25 -12.64 -5.96
C VAL A 60 -7.53 -11.50 -4.99
N ARG A 61 -8.78 -11.05 -4.90
CA ARG A 61 -9.21 -10.02 -3.95
C ARG A 61 -9.75 -10.63 -2.66
N LYS A 62 -8.99 -11.54 -2.05
CA LYS A 62 -9.31 -12.22 -0.79
C LYS A 62 -8.21 -11.98 0.22
N ALA A 63 -8.55 -12.02 1.51
CA ALA A 63 -7.60 -11.89 2.60
C ALA A 63 -7.00 -13.24 3.02
N ASP A 64 -7.73 -14.33 2.89
CA ASP A 64 -7.26 -15.67 3.24
C ASP A 64 -6.38 -16.22 2.10
N VAL A 65 -5.11 -15.83 2.14
CA VAL A 65 -4.08 -16.17 1.15
C VAL A 65 -2.72 -16.31 1.83
N ASP A 66 -1.78 -16.97 1.16
CA ASP A 66 -0.42 -17.09 1.70
C ASP A 66 0.34 -15.76 1.64
N LEU A 67 0.22 -15.02 0.54
CA LEU A 67 0.87 -13.72 0.35
C LEU A 67 -0.15 -12.66 -0.08
N PHE A 68 -0.24 -11.56 0.66
CA PHE A 68 -1.06 -10.41 0.29
C PHE A 68 -0.20 -9.20 -0.09
N LEU A 69 -0.41 -8.70 -1.29
CA LEU A 69 0.34 -7.57 -1.86
C LEU A 69 -0.45 -6.27 -1.81
N LEU A 70 0.19 -5.21 -1.36
CA LEU A 70 -0.40 -3.89 -1.35
C LEU A 70 0.69 -2.80 -1.33
N SER A 71 0.26 -1.54 -1.31
CA SER A 71 1.13 -0.40 -1.03
C SER A 71 0.57 0.40 0.15
N ALA A 72 1.44 1.08 0.87
CA ALA A 72 1.00 2.10 1.83
C ALA A 72 0.60 3.39 1.10
N ASN A 73 -0.30 4.16 1.70
CA ASN A 73 -0.62 5.49 1.20
C ASN A 73 0.41 6.53 1.69
N ALA A 74 0.98 6.36 2.89
CA ALA A 74 2.13 7.13 3.36
C ALA A 74 2.93 6.31 4.37
N LEU A 75 4.19 6.72 4.55
CA LEU A 75 5.15 6.16 5.50
C LEU A 75 5.81 7.31 6.23
N THR A 76 5.68 7.36 7.55
CA THR A 76 6.35 8.40 8.36
C THR A 76 7.85 8.13 8.48
N GLU A 77 8.66 9.15 8.71
CA GLU A 77 10.11 8.99 8.86
C GLU A 77 10.51 8.10 10.03
N ASP A 78 9.66 7.99 11.07
CA ASP A 78 9.86 7.11 12.21
C ASP A 78 9.35 5.68 11.97
N GLY A 79 8.82 5.38 10.76
CA GLY A 79 8.50 4.02 10.29
C GLY A 79 7.07 3.56 10.55
N ARG A 80 6.10 4.46 10.78
CA ARG A 80 4.68 4.10 10.80
C ARG A 80 4.10 4.03 9.40
N LEU A 81 3.31 3.00 9.13
CA LEU A 81 2.54 2.88 7.89
C LEU A 81 1.16 3.50 8.09
N VAL A 82 0.77 4.41 7.19
CA VAL A 82 -0.54 5.06 7.23
C VAL A 82 -1.30 4.76 5.95
N ASN A 83 -2.52 4.26 6.12
CA ASN A 83 -3.43 3.93 5.04
C ASN A 83 -4.80 4.56 5.25
N ILE A 84 -5.40 5.07 4.17
CA ILE A 84 -6.79 5.48 4.12
C ILE A 84 -7.51 4.62 3.08
N ASP A 85 -8.64 4.03 3.48
CA ASP A 85 -9.41 3.10 2.66
C ASP A 85 -10.90 3.50 2.59
N GLY A 86 -11.58 3.05 1.54
CA GLY A 86 -13.02 3.27 1.35
C GLY A 86 -13.88 2.14 1.93
N ASN A 87 -13.57 0.91 1.56
CA ASN A 87 -14.32 -0.27 1.97
C ASN A 87 -13.69 -1.01 3.17
N GLY A 88 -12.44 -0.69 3.51
CA GLY A 88 -11.73 -1.34 4.59
C GLY A 88 -11.11 -2.69 4.23
N ASN A 89 -11.43 -3.29 3.10
CA ASN A 89 -11.00 -4.65 2.73
C ASN A 89 -9.47 -4.76 2.56
N ARG A 90 -8.81 -3.76 1.98
CA ARG A 90 -7.35 -3.74 1.83
C ARG A 90 -6.65 -3.63 3.18
N VAL A 91 -7.11 -2.73 4.04
CA VAL A 91 -6.52 -2.54 5.37
C VAL A 91 -6.85 -3.71 6.30
N ALA A 92 -8.05 -4.30 6.23
CA ALA A 92 -8.39 -5.50 6.98
C ALA A 92 -7.45 -6.66 6.63
N ALA A 93 -7.23 -6.91 5.34
CA ALA A 93 -6.28 -7.93 4.86
C ALA A 93 -4.84 -7.66 5.27
N SER A 94 -4.47 -6.40 5.54
CA SER A 94 -3.13 -6.06 6.02
C SER A 94 -2.96 -6.22 7.54
N ILE A 95 -4.06 -6.42 8.27
CA ILE A 95 -4.05 -6.63 9.72
C ILE A 95 -4.16 -8.11 10.06
N ASN A 96 -5.04 -8.83 9.38
CA ASN A 96 -5.36 -10.21 9.69
C ASN A 96 -5.85 -10.95 8.43
N GLY A 97 -5.59 -12.25 8.36
CA GLY A 97 -5.99 -13.17 7.30
C GLY A 97 -4.83 -13.79 6.53
N PRO A 98 -3.99 -13.00 5.85
CA PRO A 98 -2.84 -13.55 5.13
C PRO A 98 -1.78 -14.12 6.07
N ARG A 99 -1.05 -15.12 5.59
CA ARG A 99 0.16 -15.61 6.29
C ARG A 99 1.30 -14.59 6.24
N ARG A 100 1.43 -13.89 5.11
CA ARG A 100 2.41 -12.83 4.88
C ARG A 100 1.77 -11.64 4.17
N VAL A 101 2.14 -10.45 4.57
CA VAL A 101 1.80 -9.19 3.90
C VAL A 101 3.08 -8.55 3.38
N CYS A 102 3.08 -8.13 2.11
CA CYS A 102 4.18 -7.38 1.51
C CYS A 102 3.67 -6.02 1.01
N TYR A 103 4.21 -4.96 1.58
CA TYR A 103 4.01 -3.60 1.13
C TYR A 103 5.11 -3.20 0.15
N VAL A 104 4.74 -2.68 -1.02
CA VAL A 104 5.69 -2.02 -1.93
C VAL A 104 5.46 -0.52 -1.86
N VAL A 105 6.49 0.23 -1.50
CA VAL A 105 6.39 1.67 -1.19
C VAL A 105 7.45 2.45 -1.95
N GLY A 106 7.02 3.31 -2.87
CA GLY A 106 7.90 4.27 -3.54
C GLY A 106 8.32 5.41 -2.61
N ARG A 107 9.49 5.99 -2.88
CA ARG A 107 10.07 7.09 -2.08
C ARG A 107 9.14 8.30 -1.94
N ASN A 108 8.30 8.56 -2.95
CA ASN A 108 7.32 9.65 -2.95
C ASN A 108 6.24 9.54 -1.85
N LYS A 109 6.18 8.41 -1.15
CA LYS A 109 5.21 8.17 -0.06
C LYS A 109 5.81 8.36 1.33
N ILE A 110 7.11 8.60 1.42
CA ILE A 110 7.80 8.88 2.67
C ILE A 110 7.58 10.36 3.01
N VAL A 111 7.14 10.63 4.23
CA VAL A 111 6.92 11.98 4.73
C VAL A 111 7.90 12.30 5.85
N ALA A 112 8.45 13.50 5.81
CA ALA A 112 9.13 14.08 6.95
C ALA A 112 8.07 14.51 7.96
N GLY A 113 8.08 13.89 9.15
CA GLY A 113 7.11 14.18 10.19
C GLY A 113 6.28 12.97 10.65
N GLY A 114 5.16 13.27 11.32
CA GLY A 114 4.34 12.30 12.02
C GLY A 114 3.10 11.82 11.26
N VAL A 115 2.17 11.26 12.01
CA VAL A 115 0.93 10.68 11.47
C VAL A 115 0.07 11.75 10.81
N ASP A 116 -0.01 12.96 11.38
CA ASP A 116 -0.81 14.05 10.81
C ASP A 116 -0.26 14.50 9.46
N ASP A 117 1.06 14.56 9.31
CA ASP A 117 1.73 14.87 8.03
C ASP A 117 1.46 13.77 6.99
N ALA A 118 1.47 12.51 7.42
CA ALA A 118 1.13 11.38 6.57
C ALA A 118 -0.32 11.45 6.09
N ILE A 119 -1.27 11.75 6.98
CA ILE A 119 -2.68 11.94 6.63
C ILE A 119 -2.85 13.15 5.68
N ALA A 120 -2.19 14.26 5.97
CA ALA A 120 -2.21 15.44 5.11
C ALA A 120 -1.67 15.13 3.70
N ARG A 121 -0.54 14.40 3.61
CA ARG A 121 -0.01 13.90 2.33
C ARG A 121 -1.03 13.06 1.59
N ILE A 122 -1.67 12.09 2.26
CA ILE A 122 -2.65 11.20 1.64
C ILE A 122 -3.84 12.00 1.08
N LYS A 123 -4.38 12.92 1.87
CA LYS A 123 -5.50 13.78 1.44
C LYS A 123 -5.12 14.70 0.27
N ARG A 124 -3.89 15.17 0.21
CA ARG A 124 -3.38 16.04 -0.86
C ARG A 124 -2.98 15.27 -2.12
N CYS A 125 -2.18 14.19 -1.97
CA CYS A 125 -1.51 13.55 -3.09
C CYS A 125 -2.16 12.24 -3.56
N ALA A 126 -2.85 11.49 -2.68
CA ALA A 126 -3.38 10.18 -3.02
C ALA A 126 -4.91 10.18 -3.24
N CYS A 127 -5.68 10.85 -2.38
CA CYS A 127 -7.14 10.83 -2.48
C CYS A 127 -7.68 11.44 -3.79
N PRO A 128 -7.28 12.65 -4.22
CA PRO A 128 -7.84 13.25 -5.42
C PRO A 128 -7.60 12.46 -6.71
N PRO A 129 -6.36 12.05 -7.05
CA PRO A 129 -6.13 11.26 -8.26
C PRO A 129 -6.80 9.89 -8.18
N ASN A 130 -6.90 9.29 -7.00
CA ASN A 130 -7.58 8.00 -6.85
C ASN A 130 -9.10 8.12 -7.01
N CYS A 131 -9.73 9.18 -6.49
CA CYS A 131 -11.14 9.47 -6.74
C CYS A 131 -11.41 9.65 -8.23
N ARG A 132 -10.55 10.40 -8.92
CA ARG A 132 -10.64 10.63 -10.36
C ARG A 132 -10.51 9.34 -11.14
N ARG A 133 -9.49 8.51 -10.84
CA ARG A 133 -9.28 7.20 -11.46
C ARG A 133 -10.46 6.24 -11.27
N LEU A 134 -11.16 6.33 -10.13
CA LEU A 134 -12.32 5.49 -9.80
C LEU A 134 -13.65 6.08 -10.28
N GLY A 135 -13.64 7.20 -11.01
CA GLY A 135 -14.85 7.86 -11.50
C GLY A 135 -15.79 8.37 -10.38
N LYS A 136 -15.22 8.73 -9.20
CA LYS A 136 -15.99 9.15 -8.04
C LYS A 136 -16.44 10.61 -8.16
N LYS A 137 -17.73 10.86 -7.86
CA LYS A 137 -18.32 12.21 -7.85
C LYS A 137 -18.02 12.91 -6.50
N THR A 138 -16.76 13.22 -6.27
CA THR A 138 -16.30 13.93 -5.08
C THR A 138 -15.70 15.28 -5.46
N PRO A 139 -15.75 16.31 -4.57
CA PRO A 139 -15.13 17.60 -4.83
C PRO A 139 -13.65 17.48 -5.24
N CYS A 140 -12.89 16.63 -4.55
CA CYS A 140 -11.47 16.46 -4.83
C CYS A 140 -11.19 15.77 -6.19
N ALA A 141 -12.11 14.99 -6.74
CA ALA A 141 -11.96 14.45 -8.10
C ALA A 141 -12.03 15.56 -9.14
N ALA A 142 -12.88 16.57 -8.91
CA ALA A 142 -13.03 17.72 -9.81
C ALA A 142 -11.90 18.74 -9.61
N THR A 143 -11.68 19.19 -8.38
CA THR A 143 -10.80 20.32 -8.07
C THR A 143 -9.32 19.93 -7.87
N GLY A 144 -9.04 18.66 -7.55
CA GLY A 144 -7.71 18.20 -7.13
C GLY A 144 -7.39 18.48 -5.67
N VAL A 145 -8.26 19.15 -4.92
CA VAL A 145 -8.05 19.56 -3.53
C VAL A 145 -9.05 18.84 -2.61
N CYS A 146 -8.54 18.26 -1.51
CA CYS A 146 -9.40 17.63 -0.51
C CYS A 146 -10.20 18.70 0.25
N ALA A 147 -11.53 18.54 0.28
CA ALA A 147 -12.46 19.40 1.00
C ALA A 147 -13.07 18.68 2.23
N ASP A 148 -12.53 17.53 2.62
CA ASP A 148 -13.07 16.66 3.68
C ASP A 148 -14.60 16.44 3.59
N CYS A 149 -15.05 16.15 2.39
CA CYS A 149 -16.44 16.15 1.96
C CYS A 149 -17.30 15.04 2.58
N ASP A 150 -18.62 15.27 2.64
CA ASP A 150 -19.64 14.28 2.99
C ASP A 150 -20.26 13.59 1.75
N SER A 151 -19.57 13.60 0.62
CA SER A 151 -20.06 12.95 -0.60
C SER A 151 -20.33 11.46 -0.33
N PRO A 152 -21.47 10.91 -0.79
CA PRO A 152 -21.75 9.47 -0.72
C PRO A 152 -20.71 8.64 -1.46
N ASP A 153 -20.04 9.23 -2.44
CA ASP A 153 -18.94 8.63 -3.20
C ASP A 153 -17.55 8.72 -2.54
N ARG A 154 -17.48 9.30 -1.34
CA ARG A 154 -16.23 9.43 -0.57
C ARG A 154 -15.54 8.06 -0.41
N ILE A 155 -14.24 8.00 -0.75
CA ILE A 155 -13.41 6.80 -0.62
C ILE A 155 -12.43 6.87 0.57
N CYS A 156 -12.34 7.97 1.28
CA CYS A 156 -11.49 8.15 2.44
C CYS A 156 -12.34 8.03 3.72
N LYS A 157 -12.73 6.77 4.06
CA LYS A 157 -13.66 6.48 5.15
C LYS A 157 -13.00 5.86 6.37
N VAL A 158 -11.93 5.09 6.17
CA VAL A 158 -11.24 4.34 7.23
C VAL A 158 -9.78 4.72 7.21
N THR A 159 -9.25 5.25 8.30
CA THR A 159 -7.82 5.54 8.48
C THR A 159 -7.23 4.50 9.42
N VAL A 160 -6.15 3.87 8.99
CA VAL A 160 -5.40 2.89 9.79
C VAL A 160 -3.96 3.34 9.89
N VAL A 161 -3.46 3.36 11.11
CA VAL A 161 -2.06 3.62 11.43
C VAL A 161 -1.47 2.36 12.05
N PHE A 162 -0.41 1.87 11.44
CA PHE A 162 0.38 0.79 12.03
C PHE A 162 1.53 1.41 12.81
N ASP A 163 1.36 1.55 14.11
CA ASP A 163 2.45 1.96 14.99
C ASP A 163 3.57 0.91 15.05
N ARG A 164 3.19 -0.36 14.94
CA ARG A 164 4.08 -1.51 14.88
C ARG A 164 3.46 -2.60 14.00
N LYS A 165 4.29 -3.55 13.59
CA LYS A 165 3.84 -4.75 12.89
C LYS A 165 2.81 -5.52 13.74
N PRO A 166 1.66 -5.94 13.17
CA PRO A 166 0.73 -6.84 13.84
C PRO A 166 1.40 -8.16 14.24
N THR A 167 1.06 -8.70 15.40
CA THR A 167 1.73 -9.89 15.96
C THR A 167 1.51 -11.15 15.12
N GLY A 168 0.30 -11.33 14.61
CA GLY A 168 -0.14 -12.56 13.92
C GLY A 168 0.26 -12.69 12.45
N VAL A 169 0.94 -11.70 11.86
CA VAL A 169 1.22 -11.63 10.42
C VAL A 169 2.69 -11.35 10.18
N ALA A 170 3.35 -12.11 9.30
CA ALA A 170 4.65 -11.74 8.77
C ALA A 170 4.47 -10.54 7.83
N CYS A 171 5.18 -9.44 8.07
CA CYS A 171 4.98 -8.21 7.33
C CYS A 171 6.30 -7.62 6.87
N GLU A 172 6.42 -7.49 5.55
CA GLU A 172 7.60 -6.94 4.88
C GLU A 172 7.26 -5.65 4.14
N VAL A 173 8.18 -4.70 4.16
CA VAL A 173 8.09 -3.44 3.43
C VAL A 173 9.25 -3.35 2.44
N VAL A 174 8.94 -3.37 1.16
CA VAL A 174 9.88 -3.16 0.06
C VAL A 174 9.88 -1.67 -0.26
N LEU A 175 10.95 -1.00 0.10
CA LEU A 175 11.19 0.41 -0.19
C LEU A 175 11.84 0.54 -1.56
N VAL A 176 11.31 1.38 -2.43
CA VAL A 176 11.83 1.58 -3.78
C VAL A 176 12.27 3.03 -3.93
N ASP A 177 13.52 3.24 -4.39
CA ASP A 177 14.08 4.59 -4.60
C ASP A 177 13.60 5.20 -5.92
N GLU A 178 12.34 4.98 -6.23
CA GLU A 178 11.62 5.60 -7.34
C GLU A 178 10.25 6.07 -6.88
N ASP A 179 9.69 7.04 -7.60
CA ASP A 179 8.31 7.47 -7.41
C ASP A 179 7.36 6.43 -8.00
N LEU A 180 6.44 5.90 -7.18
CA LEU A 180 5.51 4.84 -7.55
C LEU A 180 4.11 5.10 -7.00
N GLY A 181 3.12 5.13 -7.89
CA GLY A 181 1.73 5.43 -7.56
C GLY A 181 1.56 6.82 -6.94
N TYR A 182 0.48 6.96 -6.13
CA TYR A 182 0.12 8.24 -5.53
C TYR A 182 0.67 8.40 -4.12
#